data_82cf30e8cc654af31bee52e0379a76f4
#
_entry.id   82cf30e8cc654af31bee52e0379a76f4
#
_cell.length_a   1.000
_cell.length_b   1.000
_cell.length_c   1.000
_cell.angle_alpha   90.00
_cell.angle_beta   90.00
_cell.angle_gamma   90.00
#
_symmetry.space_group_name_H-M   'P 1'
#
loop_
_entity.id
_entity.type
_entity.pdbx_description
1 polymer ?
#
loop_
_entity_poly.entity_id
_entity_poly.type
_entity_poly.pdbx_seq_one_letter_code
_entity_poly.pdbx_strand_id
1 'polypeptide(L)'
;MRGSQNQAKLNMILPILAELGGSIHVGLAAMGVGIGIGLTGLGMTTAVGRNPGAFTQVLVHGILAIALTEAIVFYALYLVH
;
A
#
# COMPACT_ATOMS: atom_id res chain seq x y z
N MET A 1 24.51 0.73 37.48
CA MET A 1 25.10 0.46 36.17
C MET A 1 24.20 -0.32 35.25
N ARG A 2 23.63 -1.44 35.73
CA ARG A 2 22.69 -2.21 34.86
C ARG A 2 21.47 -1.41 34.44
N GLY A 3 20.94 -0.56 35.32
CA GLY A 3 19.77 0.24 35.00
C GLY A 3 20.03 1.24 33.87
N SER A 4 21.22 1.88 33.88
CA SER A 4 21.54 2.84 32.83
C SER A 4 21.85 2.16 31.48
N GLN A 5 22.45 0.95 31.52
CA GLN A 5 22.69 0.18 30.30
C GLN A 5 21.37 -0.30 29.69
N ASN A 6 20.45 -0.77 30.52
CA ASN A 6 19.13 -1.20 30.05
C ASN A 6 18.35 -0.04 29.47
N GLN A 7 18.45 1.14 30.11
CA GLN A 7 17.77 2.32 29.60
C GLN A 7 18.33 2.76 28.27
N ALA A 8 19.66 2.67 28.09
CA ALA A 8 20.31 3.01 26.83
C ALA A 8 19.85 2.05 25.71
N LYS A 9 19.76 0.76 26.01
CA LYS A 9 19.27 -0.23 25.06
C LYS A 9 17.80 0.07 24.66
N LEU A 10 16.96 0.39 25.64
CA LEU A 10 15.56 0.73 25.37
C LEU A 10 15.46 1.97 24.49
N ASN A 11 16.27 2.99 24.79
CA ASN A 11 16.27 4.22 24.00
C ASN A 11 16.68 4.00 22.55
N MET A 12 17.47 2.96 22.27
CA MET A 12 17.87 2.60 20.93
C MET A 12 16.85 1.70 20.25
N ILE A 13 16.26 0.77 20.99
CA ILE A 13 15.35 -0.25 20.44
C ILE A 13 13.98 0.31 20.15
N LEU A 14 13.43 1.16 21.04
CA LEU A 14 12.08 1.65 20.88
C LEU A 14 11.84 2.41 19.58
N PRO A 15 12.72 3.35 19.16
CA PRO A 15 12.55 4.02 17.87
C PRO A 15 12.64 3.05 16.70
N ILE A 16 13.52 2.05 16.77
CA ILE A 16 13.68 1.06 15.72
C ILE A 16 12.40 0.24 15.59
N LEU A 17 11.83 -0.20 16.70
CA LEU A 17 10.59 -0.96 16.68
C LEU A 17 9.42 -0.12 16.17
N ALA A 18 9.35 1.14 16.57
CA ALA A 18 8.30 2.05 16.13
C ALA A 18 8.38 2.28 14.62
N GLU A 19 9.58 2.49 14.09
CA GLU A 19 9.77 2.70 12.66
C GLU A 19 9.49 1.42 11.87
N LEU A 20 9.91 0.27 12.39
CA LEU A 20 9.64 -1.01 11.77
C LEU A 20 8.14 -1.28 11.72
N GLY A 21 7.41 -0.99 12.79
CA GLY A 21 5.96 -1.13 12.83
C GLY A 21 5.27 -0.24 11.81
N GLY A 22 5.71 1.01 11.68
CA GLY A 22 5.21 1.93 10.67
C GLY A 22 5.53 1.47 9.26
N SER A 23 6.73 0.95 9.04
CA SER A 23 7.15 0.43 7.74
C SER A 23 6.35 -0.82 7.35
N ILE A 24 6.06 -1.70 8.30
CA ILE A 24 5.24 -2.87 8.06
C ILE A 24 3.82 -2.47 7.65
N HIS A 25 3.25 -1.48 8.33
CA HIS A 25 1.92 -0.99 8.01
C HIS A 25 1.85 -0.47 6.57
N VAL A 26 2.79 0.37 6.19
CA VAL A 26 2.86 0.92 4.83
C VAL A 26 3.13 -0.19 3.82
N GLY A 27 4.02 -1.13 4.16
CA GLY A 27 4.34 -2.26 3.29
C GLY A 27 3.13 -3.15 3.02
N LEU A 28 2.33 -3.42 4.05
CA LEU A 28 1.11 -4.21 3.88
C LEU A 28 0.07 -3.46 3.04
N ALA A 29 -0.06 -2.16 3.25
CA ALA A 29 -0.96 -1.35 2.43
C ALA A 29 -0.52 -1.35 0.97
N ALA A 30 0.78 -1.19 0.71
CA ALA A 30 1.32 -1.21 -0.64
C ALA A 30 1.14 -2.56 -1.31
N MET A 31 1.33 -3.65 -0.57
CA MET A 31 1.11 -5.00 -1.08
C MET A 31 -0.35 -5.20 -1.46
N GLY A 32 -1.28 -4.79 -0.60
CA GLY A 32 -2.71 -4.87 -0.89
C GLY A 32 -3.10 -4.07 -2.12
N VAL A 33 -2.56 -2.84 -2.23
CA VAL A 33 -2.79 -1.99 -3.40
C VAL A 33 -2.23 -2.64 -4.66
N GLY A 34 -1.01 -3.21 -4.59
CA GLY A 34 -0.41 -3.89 -5.73
C GLY A 34 -1.25 -5.06 -6.22
N ILE A 35 -1.75 -5.87 -5.30
CA ILE A 35 -2.64 -6.98 -5.65
C ILE A 35 -3.94 -6.46 -6.26
N GLY A 36 -4.52 -5.41 -5.66
CA GLY A 36 -5.75 -4.79 -6.18
C GLY A 36 -5.58 -4.23 -7.57
N ILE A 37 -4.49 -3.52 -7.83
CA ILE A 37 -4.18 -2.97 -9.15
C ILE A 37 -3.98 -4.11 -10.15
N GLY A 38 -3.26 -5.17 -9.76
CA GLY A 38 -3.04 -6.32 -10.62
C GLY A 38 -4.33 -7.00 -11.02
N LEU A 39 -5.24 -7.20 -10.07
CA LEU A 39 -6.55 -7.81 -10.34
C LEU A 39 -7.41 -6.90 -11.23
N THR A 40 -7.38 -5.59 -10.97
CA THR A 40 -8.10 -4.62 -11.80
C THR A 40 -7.56 -4.66 -13.24
N GLY A 41 -6.24 -4.67 -13.40
CA GLY A 41 -5.62 -4.74 -14.72
C GLY A 41 -5.97 -6.02 -15.46
N LEU A 42 -5.98 -7.15 -14.76
CA LEU A 42 -6.39 -8.43 -15.35
C LEU A 42 -7.84 -8.37 -15.79
N GLY A 43 -8.72 -7.82 -14.96
CA GLY A 43 -10.13 -7.66 -15.31
C GLY A 43 -10.34 -6.75 -16.51
N MET A 44 -9.61 -5.64 -16.56
CA MET A 44 -9.66 -4.71 -17.70
C MET A 44 -9.23 -5.39 -18.99
N THR A 45 -8.09 -6.09 -18.96
CA THR A 45 -7.56 -6.78 -20.12
C THR A 45 -8.54 -7.84 -20.61
N THR A 46 -9.12 -8.60 -19.69
CA THR A 46 -10.11 -9.63 -20.03
C THR A 46 -11.36 -9.01 -20.64
N ALA A 47 -11.85 -7.93 -20.06
CA ALA A 47 -13.06 -7.25 -20.54
C ALA A 47 -12.86 -6.70 -21.95
N VAL A 48 -11.73 -6.05 -22.21
CA VAL A 48 -11.41 -5.52 -23.54
C VAL A 48 -11.22 -6.65 -24.54
N GLY A 49 -10.59 -7.75 -24.11
CA GLY A 49 -10.39 -8.91 -24.98
C GLY A 49 -11.71 -9.54 -25.41
N ARG A 50 -12.73 -9.52 -24.52
CA ARG A 50 -14.05 -10.06 -24.84
C ARG A 50 -14.92 -9.08 -25.62
N ASN A 51 -14.71 -7.78 -25.40
CA ASN A 51 -15.50 -6.74 -26.03
C ASN A 51 -14.61 -5.54 -26.37
N PRO A 52 -13.91 -5.58 -27.51
CA PRO A 52 -13.01 -4.48 -27.88
C PRO A 52 -13.72 -3.13 -28.02
N GLY A 53 -15.02 -3.12 -28.28
CA GLY A 53 -15.79 -1.89 -28.36
C GLY A 53 -15.95 -1.17 -27.02
N ALA A 54 -15.70 -1.87 -25.92
CA ALA A 54 -15.77 -1.28 -24.57
C ALA A 54 -14.45 -0.69 -24.08
N PHE A 55 -13.43 -0.60 -24.94
CA PHE A 55 -12.08 -0.20 -24.54
C PHE A 55 -12.07 1.11 -23.76
N THR A 56 -12.72 2.15 -24.29
CA THR A 56 -12.71 3.47 -23.64
C THR A 56 -13.38 3.43 -22.26
N GLN A 57 -14.54 2.77 -22.16
CA GLN A 57 -15.27 2.67 -20.90
C GLN A 57 -14.47 1.88 -19.87
N VAL A 58 -13.90 0.75 -20.27
CA VAL A 58 -13.09 -0.08 -19.39
C VAL A 58 -11.87 0.69 -18.93
N LEU A 59 -11.20 1.41 -19.84
CA LEU A 59 -10.01 2.19 -19.53
C LEU A 59 -10.32 3.27 -18.48
N VAL A 60 -11.39 4.04 -18.70
CA VAL A 60 -11.76 5.13 -17.77
C VAL A 60 -12.10 4.59 -16.39
N HIS A 61 -12.96 3.59 -16.31
CA HIS A 61 -13.34 3.02 -15.03
C HIS A 61 -12.17 2.32 -14.34
N GLY A 62 -11.32 1.66 -15.10
CA GLY A 62 -10.15 0.98 -14.56
C GLY A 62 -9.14 1.96 -13.99
N ILE A 63 -8.86 3.06 -14.69
CA ILE A 63 -7.93 4.08 -14.22
C ILE A 63 -8.47 4.73 -12.93
N LEU A 64 -9.78 5.00 -12.87
CA LEU A 64 -10.37 5.55 -11.65
C LEU A 64 -10.23 4.59 -10.48
N ALA A 65 -10.48 3.30 -10.71
CA ALA A 65 -10.36 2.28 -9.68
C ALA A 65 -8.91 2.18 -9.18
N ILE A 66 -7.94 2.21 -10.09
CA ILE A 66 -6.53 2.15 -9.74
C ILE A 66 -6.12 3.39 -8.95
N ALA A 67 -6.54 4.58 -9.37
CA ALA A 67 -6.23 5.82 -8.69
C ALA A 67 -6.78 5.84 -7.26
N LEU A 68 -8.02 5.39 -7.07
CA LEU A 68 -8.62 5.30 -5.74
C LEU A 68 -7.90 4.28 -4.89
N THR A 69 -7.48 3.16 -5.47
CA THR A 69 -6.74 2.12 -4.75
C THR A 69 -5.38 2.64 -4.31
N GLU A 70 -4.68 3.37 -5.16
CA GLU A 70 -3.37 3.95 -4.81
C GLU A 70 -3.49 5.00 -3.70
N ALA A 71 -4.62 5.70 -3.61
CA ALA A 71 -4.84 6.67 -2.55
C ALA A 71 -4.73 6.03 -1.16
N ILE A 72 -4.99 4.74 -1.04
CA ILE A 72 -4.87 4.02 0.23
C ILE A 72 -3.43 4.05 0.76
N VAL A 73 -2.43 3.94 -0.11
CA VAL A 73 -1.03 4.01 0.30
C VAL A 73 -0.69 5.38 0.87
N PHE A 74 -1.12 6.44 0.20
CA PHE A 74 -0.92 7.80 0.69
C PHE A 74 -1.60 8.00 2.03
N TYR A 75 -2.79 7.47 2.17
CA TYR A 75 -3.53 7.54 3.42
C TYR A 75 -2.76 6.84 4.55
N ALA A 76 -2.22 5.66 4.28
CA ALA A 76 -1.44 4.91 5.24
C ALA A 76 -0.18 5.68 5.64
N LEU A 77 0.50 6.32 4.69
CA LEU A 77 1.66 7.16 4.96
C LEU A 77 1.32 8.33 5.88
N TYR A 78 0.19 8.97 5.64
CA TYR A 78 -0.26 10.10 6.46
C TYR A 78 -0.60 9.68 7.87
N LEU A 79 -1.25 8.53 8.03
CA LEU A 79 -1.67 8.07 9.36
C LEU A 79 -0.52 7.61 10.23
N VAL A 80 0.60 7.20 9.61
CA VAL A 80 1.78 6.77 10.35
C VAL A 80 2.55 7.96 10.91
N HIS A 81 2.41 9.12 10.31
CA HIS A 81 3.05 10.36 10.75
C HIS A 81 2.04 11.31 11.37
#